data_12db2e61f4a09255680b7b6960d9470b
#
_entry.id   12db2e61f4a09255680b7b6960d9470b
#
_cell.length_a   1.000
_cell.length_b   1.000
_cell.length_c   1.000
_cell.angle_alpha   90.00
_cell.angle_beta   90.00
_cell.angle_gamma   90.00
#
_symmetry.space_group_name_H-M   'P 1'
#
loop_
_entity.id
_entity.type
_entity.pdbx_description
1 polymer ?
#
loop_
_entity_poly.entity_id
_entity_poly.type
_entity_poly.pdbx_seq_one_letter_code
_entity_poly.pdbx_strand_id
1 'polypeptide(L)'
;MTRQYAYSLGGSRAVDSAPLSKPKNTTILSSIQLDGTLRYTTFSGGTTVERFKRYLETDLLPHLNGKSVLIMDNMKSHHPKAVKNLLDSSEIRYIYLPPYSPDLNPIEKLWSKVKAFLRKFKARTLDALPNAIQNAFHSVTISDCSGWFRFCGYAL
;
A
#
# COMPACT_ATOMS: atom_id res chain seq x y z
N MET A 1 1.69 1.85 14.82
CA MET A 1 0.82 3.02 14.65
C MET A 1 -0.08 3.16 15.86
N THR A 2 -0.05 4.30 16.53
CA THR A 2 -0.88 4.60 17.70
C THR A 2 -1.91 5.66 17.35
N ARG A 3 -3.08 5.63 17.99
CA ARG A 3 -4.05 6.72 17.90
C ARG A 3 -3.53 7.88 18.76
N GLN A 4 -3.55 9.09 18.24
CA GLN A 4 -3.14 10.30 18.98
C GLN A 4 -4.32 10.94 19.74
N TYR A 5 -5.57 10.64 19.33
CA TYR A 5 -6.79 11.21 19.87
C TYR A 5 -7.82 10.10 20.13
N ALA A 6 -8.58 10.25 21.19
CA ALA A 6 -9.72 9.40 21.52
C ALA A 6 -10.80 10.23 22.21
N TYR A 7 -12.06 9.80 22.10
CA TYR A 7 -13.20 10.37 22.80
C TYR A 7 -13.52 9.52 24.01
N SER A 8 -13.86 10.16 25.13
CA SER A 8 -14.39 9.52 26.34
C SER A 8 -15.67 10.21 26.79
N LEU A 9 -16.52 9.48 27.51
CA LEU A 9 -17.77 10.00 28.01
C LEU A 9 -17.54 10.99 29.18
N GLY A 10 -18.25 12.15 29.13
CA GLY A 10 -18.50 13.01 30.25
C GLY A 10 -17.31 13.36 31.15
N GLY A 11 -16.34 14.14 30.66
CA GLY A 11 -15.24 14.66 31.49
C GLY A 11 -14.17 13.67 31.93
N SER A 12 -14.28 12.37 31.58
CA SER A 12 -13.23 11.39 31.83
C SER A 12 -12.12 11.48 30.81
N ARG A 13 -10.86 11.26 31.20
CA ARG A 13 -9.71 11.26 30.29
C ARG A 13 -9.64 9.93 29.54
N ALA A 14 -9.54 9.97 28.22
CA ALA A 14 -9.24 8.78 27.44
C ALA A 14 -7.77 8.37 27.70
N VAL A 15 -7.55 7.17 28.22
CA VAL A 15 -6.21 6.64 28.51
C VAL A 15 -5.95 5.43 27.62
N ASP A 16 -4.82 5.43 26.90
CA ASP A 16 -4.31 4.27 26.16
C ASP A 16 -2.80 4.16 26.35
N SER A 17 -2.26 2.96 26.21
CA SER A 17 -0.82 2.71 26.32
C SER A 17 -0.20 2.61 24.93
N ALA A 18 0.96 3.24 24.74
CA ALA A 18 1.75 3.14 23.51
C ALA A 18 3.15 2.62 23.83
N PRO A 19 3.76 1.80 22.94
CA PRO A 19 5.15 1.39 23.09
C PRO A 19 6.09 2.60 23.08
N LEU A 20 6.96 2.70 24.08
CA LEU A 20 7.98 3.76 24.16
C LEU A 20 9.14 3.57 23.19
N SER A 21 9.40 2.34 22.75
CA SER A 21 10.47 2.04 21.81
C SER A 21 10.06 2.40 20.37
N LYS A 22 11.00 2.95 19.61
CA LYS A 22 10.84 3.13 18.15
C LYS A 22 11.12 1.77 17.48
N PRO A 23 10.09 1.01 17.07
CA PRO A 23 10.32 -0.25 16.37
C PRO A 23 11.00 0.03 15.02
N LYS A 24 11.71 -0.99 14.50
CA LYS A 24 12.22 -0.94 13.12
C LYS A 24 11.05 -0.70 12.17
N ASN A 25 11.22 0.24 11.24
CA ASN A 25 10.19 0.53 10.25
C ASN A 25 9.97 -0.71 9.36
N THR A 26 8.71 -1.14 9.26
CA THR A 26 8.28 -2.12 8.26
C THR A 26 7.66 -1.38 7.09
N THR A 27 8.20 -1.61 5.92
CA THR A 27 7.65 -1.07 4.66
C THR A 27 6.81 -2.15 3.98
N ILE A 28 5.73 -1.72 3.36
CA ILE A 28 4.87 -2.56 2.54
C ILE A 28 4.87 -1.96 1.13
N LEU A 29 5.25 -2.74 0.14
CA LEU A 29 4.98 -2.46 -1.27
C LEU A 29 3.72 -3.22 -1.67
N SER A 30 2.83 -2.59 -2.41
CA SER A 30 1.58 -3.22 -2.83
C SER A 30 1.11 -2.68 -4.17
N SER A 31 0.33 -3.51 -4.85
CA SER A 31 -0.48 -3.13 -6.00
C SER A 31 -1.93 -3.58 -5.79
N ILE A 32 -2.84 -2.89 -6.45
CA ILE A 32 -4.26 -3.23 -6.47
C ILE A 32 -4.76 -3.26 -7.91
N GLN A 33 -5.71 -4.15 -8.19
CA GLN A 33 -6.41 -4.22 -9.46
C GLN A 33 -7.90 -3.99 -9.25
N LEU A 34 -8.58 -3.65 -10.33
CA LEU A 34 -10.01 -3.37 -10.33
C LEU A 34 -10.84 -4.57 -9.89
N ASP A 35 -10.41 -5.79 -10.22
CA ASP A 35 -11.05 -7.05 -9.88
C ASP A 35 -10.88 -7.47 -8.40
N GLY A 36 -10.20 -6.63 -7.60
CA GLY A 36 -9.91 -6.90 -6.19
C GLY A 36 -8.61 -7.68 -5.97
N THR A 37 -7.87 -8.00 -7.02
CA THR A 37 -6.55 -8.65 -6.88
C THR A 37 -5.59 -7.71 -6.18
N LEU A 38 -5.02 -8.19 -5.08
CA LEU A 38 -4.03 -7.49 -4.26
C LEU A 38 -2.73 -8.28 -4.24
N ARG A 39 -1.62 -7.57 -4.42
CA ARG A 39 -0.28 -8.13 -4.24
C ARG A 39 0.50 -7.23 -3.34
N TYR A 40 1.20 -7.81 -2.39
CA TYR A 40 2.04 -7.02 -1.49
C TYR A 40 3.25 -7.83 -1.02
N THR A 41 4.31 -7.12 -0.71
CA THR A 41 5.49 -7.65 -0.02
C THR A 41 5.85 -6.74 1.14
N THR A 42 6.49 -7.31 2.16
CA THR A 42 6.88 -6.58 3.37
C THR A 42 8.37 -6.78 3.64
N PHE A 43 9.03 -5.72 4.10
CA PHE A 43 10.43 -5.79 4.50
C PHE A 43 10.76 -4.74 5.55
N SER A 44 11.87 -4.96 6.25
CA SER A 44 12.41 -4.00 7.23
C SER A 44 13.20 -2.89 6.53
N GLY A 45 13.01 -1.64 6.96
CA GLY A 45 13.68 -0.45 6.39
C GLY A 45 12.92 0.17 5.23
N GLY A 46 13.54 1.14 4.53
CA GLY A 46 12.92 1.90 3.45
C GLY A 46 12.88 1.18 2.10
N THR A 47 12.09 1.70 1.17
CA THR A 47 12.07 1.26 -0.22
C THR A 47 13.35 1.71 -0.92
N THR A 48 14.12 0.76 -1.45
CA THR A 48 15.24 1.01 -2.35
C THR A 48 14.86 0.63 -3.78
N VAL A 49 15.67 1.06 -4.73
CA VAL A 49 15.48 0.73 -6.16
C VAL A 49 15.48 -0.78 -6.38
N GLU A 50 16.42 -1.49 -5.74
CA GLU A 50 16.58 -2.95 -5.85
C GLU A 50 15.36 -3.68 -5.31
N ARG A 51 14.83 -3.23 -4.16
CA ARG A 51 13.62 -3.81 -3.55
C ARG A 51 12.39 -3.58 -4.40
N PHE A 52 12.26 -2.39 -4.96
CA PHE A 52 11.16 -2.09 -5.87
C PHE A 52 11.27 -2.89 -7.17
N LYS A 53 12.46 -2.96 -7.77
CA LYS A 53 12.73 -3.78 -8.95
C LYS A 53 12.39 -5.25 -8.69
N ARG A 54 12.85 -5.81 -7.56
CA ARG A 54 12.54 -7.20 -7.18
C ARG A 54 11.03 -7.42 -7.05
N TYR A 55 10.31 -6.51 -6.39
CA TYR A 55 8.85 -6.58 -6.29
C TYR A 55 8.17 -6.62 -7.67
N LEU A 56 8.63 -5.80 -8.60
CA LEU A 56 8.14 -5.82 -9.98
C LEU A 56 8.42 -7.18 -10.64
N GLU A 57 9.64 -7.68 -10.56
CA GLU A 57 10.08 -8.92 -11.21
C GLU A 57 9.40 -10.18 -10.66
N THR A 58 9.23 -10.26 -9.33
CA THR A 58 8.77 -11.49 -8.68
C THR A 58 7.28 -11.50 -8.36
N ASP A 59 6.74 -10.36 -7.96
CA ASP A 59 5.40 -10.30 -7.39
C ASP A 59 4.36 -9.64 -8.32
N LEU A 60 4.77 -8.76 -9.23
CA LEU A 60 3.81 -8.00 -10.03
C LEU A 60 3.80 -8.41 -11.51
N LEU A 61 4.89 -8.21 -12.23
CA LEU A 61 4.94 -8.40 -13.68
C LEU A 61 4.53 -9.79 -14.16
N PRO A 62 4.89 -10.91 -13.48
CA PRO A 62 4.46 -12.25 -13.91
C PRO A 62 2.95 -12.46 -13.93
N HIS A 63 2.20 -11.56 -13.31
CA HIS A 63 0.74 -11.63 -13.19
C HIS A 63 0.01 -10.57 -14.01
N LEU A 64 0.73 -9.76 -14.76
CA LEU A 64 0.18 -8.81 -15.70
C LEU A 64 0.24 -9.37 -17.13
N ASN A 65 -0.56 -8.80 -18.00
CA ASN A 65 -0.59 -9.16 -19.42
C ASN A 65 -0.60 -7.90 -20.30
N GLY A 66 -0.46 -8.05 -21.61
CA GLY A 66 -0.38 -6.92 -22.54
C GLY A 66 -1.61 -5.99 -22.56
N LYS A 67 -2.71 -6.35 -21.91
CA LYS A 67 -3.89 -5.48 -21.71
C LYS A 67 -3.80 -4.65 -20.43
N SER A 68 -2.88 -5.00 -19.53
CA SER A 68 -2.68 -4.29 -18.28
C SER A 68 -2.00 -2.95 -18.49
N VAL A 69 -2.35 -1.97 -17.67
CA VAL A 69 -1.66 -0.68 -17.56
C VAL A 69 -1.24 -0.50 -16.12
N LEU A 70 0.07 -0.39 -15.89
CA LEU A 70 0.61 -0.14 -14.57
C LEU A 70 0.63 1.37 -14.29
N ILE A 71 -0.12 1.79 -13.28
CA ILE A 71 -0.17 3.18 -12.84
C ILE A 71 0.66 3.31 -11.56
N MET A 72 1.59 4.24 -11.55
CA MET A 72 2.51 4.46 -10.43
C MET A 72 2.52 5.93 -10.03
N ASP A 73 2.74 6.18 -8.74
CA ASP A 73 3.04 7.53 -8.29
C ASP A 73 4.44 7.99 -8.77
N ASN A 74 4.72 9.26 -8.58
CA ASN A 74 5.97 9.88 -9.01
C ASN A 74 7.09 9.77 -7.94
N MET A 75 7.16 8.63 -7.24
CA MET A 75 8.21 8.41 -6.23
C MET A 75 9.59 8.23 -6.88
N LYS A 76 10.62 8.78 -6.24
CA LYS A 76 12.00 8.73 -6.78
C LYS A 76 12.52 7.31 -7.07
N SER A 77 12.09 6.31 -6.31
CA SER A 77 12.45 4.90 -6.52
C SER A 77 11.82 4.27 -7.78
N HIS A 78 10.81 4.89 -8.38
CA HIS A 78 10.13 4.40 -9.57
C HIS A 78 10.78 4.87 -10.90
N HIS A 79 11.64 5.88 -10.84
CA HIS A 79 12.24 6.49 -12.03
C HIS A 79 13.64 5.99 -12.45
N PRO A 80 14.40 5.24 -11.64
CA PRO A 80 15.74 4.83 -12.05
C PRO A 80 15.75 4.08 -13.38
N LYS A 81 16.82 4.26 -14.14
CA LYS A 81 16.98 3.63 -15.46
C LYS A 81 16.79 2.11 -15.41
N ALA A 82 17.24 1.48 -14.33
CA ALA A 82 17.08 0.02 -14.14
C ALA A 82 15.60 -0.41 -14.03
N VAL A 83 14.75 0.40 -13.40
CA VAL A 83 13.30 0.14 -13.31
C VAL A 83 12.64 0.36 -14.66
N LYS A 84 12.97 1.46 -15.36
CA LYS A 84 12.44 1.74 -16.69
C LYS A 84 12.80 0.65 -17.69
N ASN A 85 14.07 0.24 -17.72
CA ASN A 85 14.52 -0.84 -18.62
C ASN A 85 13.75 -2.16 -18.35
N LEU A 86 13.49 -2.48 -17.09
CA LEU A 86 12.69 -3.65 -16.71
C LEU A 86 11.25 -3.53 -17.23
N LEU A 87 10.61 -2.40 -17.03
CA LEU A 87 9.24 -2.16 -17.48
C LEU A 87 9.15 -2.16 -19.02
N ASP A 88 10.10 -1.52 -19.69
CA ASP A 88 10.17 -1.49 -21.16
C ASP A 88 10.36 -2.90 -21.75
N SER A 89 11.15 -3.77 -21.08
CA SER A 89 11.34 -5.16 -21.51
C SER A 89 10.15 -6.07 -21.17
N SER A 90 9.25 -5.66 -20.30
CA SER A 90 8.08 -6.47 -19.91
C SER A 90 6.89 -6.34 -20.86
N GLU A 91 6.95 -5.45 -21.85
CA GLU A 91 5.86 -5.10 -22.78
C GLU A 91 4.57 -4.60 -22.07
N ILE A 92 4.63 -4.31 -20.77
CA ILE A 92 3.52 -3.78 -19.98
C ILE A 92 3.52 -2.25 -20.12
N ARG A 93 2.40 -1.69 -20.53
CA ARG A 93 2.21 -0.23 -20.53
C ARG A 93 2.24 0.31 -19.11
N TYR A 94 2.93 1.41 -18.89
CA TYR A 94 2.97 2.06 -17.59
C TYR A 94 2.82 3.57 -17.69
N ILE A 95 2.26 4.17 -16.66
CA ILE A 95 1.99 5.60 -16.56
C ILE A 95 2.43 6.08 -15.18
N TYR A 96 3.13 7.21 -15.16
CA TYR A 96 3.39 7.93 -13.91
C TYR A 96 2.32 8.99 -13.69
N LEU A 97 1.75 8.99 -12.49
CA LEU A 97 0.83 10.05 -12.08
C LEU A 97 1.58 11.39 -11.95
N PRO A 98 0.89 12.52 -12.13
CA PRO A 98 1.46 13.82 -11.86
C PRO A 98 2.00 13.91 -10.42
N PRO A 99 3.03 14.73 -10.16
CA PRO A 99 3.49 14.97 -8.81
C PRO A 99 2.34 15.45 -7.90
N TYR A 100 2.32 14.99 -6.65
CA TYR A 100 1.33 15.41 -5.64
C TYR A 100 -0.14 15.16 -6.01
N SER A 101 -0.44 14.06 -6.70
CA SER A 101 -1.81 13.69 -7.11
C SER A 101 -2.29 12.38 -6.43
N PRO A 102 -2.40 12.34 -5.09
CA PRO A 102 -2.89 11.15 -4.38
C PRO A 102 -4.37 10.86 -4.63
N ASP A 103 -5.13 11.87 -5.06
CA ASP A 103 -6.53 11.80 -5.47
C ASP A 103 -6.73 10.97 -6.75
N LEU A 104 -5.73 10.88 -7.60
CA LEU A 104 -5.73 10.04 -8.80
C LEU A 104 -5.21 8.62 -8.55
N ASN A 105 -4.74 8.31 -7.32
CA ASN A 105 -4.13 7.03 -7.01
C ASN A 105 -5.03 6.17 -6.09
N PRO A 106 -5.73 5.15 -6.63
CA PRO A 106 -6.62 4.30 -5.83
C PRO A 106 -5.93 3.61 -4.65
N ILE A 107 -4.62 3.35 -4.73
CA ILE A 107 -3.86 2.69 -3.67
C ILE A 107 -3.81 3.51 -2.37
N GLU A 108 -4.00 4.82 -2.43
CA GLU A 108 -4.06 5.67 -1.24
C GLU A 108 -5.28 5.34 -0.36
N LYS A 109 -6.38 4.93 -0.98
CA LYS A 109 -7.56 4.44 -0.26
C LYS A 109 -7.31 3.08 0.39
N LEU A 110 -6.58 2.19 -0.30
CA LEU A 110 -6.09 0.93 0.29
C LEU A 110 -5.26 1.23 1.54
N TRP A 111 -4.28 2.13 1.45
CA TRP A 111 -3.45 2.52 2.59
C TRP A 111 -4.26 3.10 3.74
N SER A 112 -5.28 3.89 3.45
CA SER A 112 -6.18 4.43 4.48
C SER A 112 -6.89 3.31 5.24
N LYS A 113 -7.46 2.33 4.52
CA LYS A 113 -8.16 1.17 5.11
C LYS A 113 -7.19 0.29 5.90
N VAL A 114 -6.05 -0.09 5.33
CA VAL A 114 -5.03 -0.91 5.99
C VAL A 114 -4.52 -0.24 7.26
N LYS A 115 -4.19 1.05 7.20
CA LYS A 115 -3.75 1.81 8.40
C LYS A 115 -4.84 1.90 9.47
N ALA A 116 -6.10 2.06 9.09
CA ALA A 116 -7.22 2.06 10.04
C ALA A 116 -7.36 0.69 10.73
N PHE A 117 -7.27 -0.40 9.97
CA PHE A 117 -7.31 -1.76 10.49
C PHE A 117 -6.16 -2.02 11.48
N LEU A 118 -4.92 -1.71 11.08
CA LEU A 118 -3.74 -1.92 11.94
C LEU A 118 -3.81 -1.11 13.24
N ARG A 119 -4.34 0.13 13.20
CA ARG A 119 -4.59 0.94 14.41
C ARG A 119 -5.63 0.30 15.33
N LYS A 120 -6.69 -0.27 14.75
CA LYS A 120 -7.75 -0.96 15.51
C LYS A 120 -7.22 -2.27 16.12
N PHE A 121 -6.43 -3.03 15.37
CA PHE A 121 -5.88 -4.31 15.80
C PHE A 121 -4.81 -4.18 16.90
N LYS A 122 -4.21 -2.98 17.05
CA LYS A 122 -3.20 -2.68 18.08
C LYS A 122 -2.04 -3.69 18.08
N ALA A 123 -1.57 -4.14 16.89
CA ALA A 123 -0.39 -4.99 16.81
C ALA A 123 0.81 -4.27 17.45
N ARG A 124 1.17 -4.67 18.65
CA ARG A 124 2.21 -4.00 19.48
C ARG A 124 3.55 -4.70 19.41
N THR A 125 3.59 -5.94 18.95
CA THR A 125 4.80 -6.73 18.78
C THR A 125 5.14 -6.91 17.31
N LEU A 126 6.43 -7.07 17.01
CA LEU A 126 6.89 -7.33 15.63
C LEU A 126 6.34 -8.66 15.11
N ASP A 127 6.17 -9.64 16.00
CA ASP A 127 5.66 -10.98 15.63
C ASP A 127 4.17 -10.97 15.27
N ALA A 128 3.38 -10.08 15.86
CA ALA A 128 1.96 -9.93 15.52
C ALA A 128 1.71 -9.10 14.24
N LEU A 129 2.71 -8.32 13.81
CA LEU A 129 2.55 -7.39 12.69
C LEU A 129 2.30 -8.09 11.35
N PRO A 130 3.00 -9.18 10.95
CA PRO A 130 2.72 -9.90 9.70
C PRO A 130 1.28 -10.39 9.61
N ASN A 131 0.79 -11.04 10.66
CA ASN A 131 -0.60 -11.52 10.73
C ASN A 131 -1.61 -10.36 10.67
N ALA A 132 -1.32 -9.25 11.34
CA ALA A 132 -2.18 -8.08 11.29
C ALA A 132 -2.22 -7.46 9.89
N ILE A 133 -1.08 -7.40 9.18
CA ILE A 133 -1.00 -6.95 7.78
C ILE A 133 -1.82 -7.88 6.89
N GLN A 134 -1.61 -9.18 6.99
CA GLN A 134 -2.35 -10.17 6.20
C GLN A 134 -3.86 -10.01 6.40
N ASN A 135 -4.33 -9.93 7.63
CA ASN A 135 -5.75 -9.73 7.93
C ASN A 135 -6.28 -8.38 7.42
N ALA A 136 -5.46 -7.33 7.45
CA ALA A 136 -5.83 -6.04 6.90
C ALA A 136 -6.05 -6.12 5.38
N PHE A 137 -5.17 -6.80 4.65
CA PHE A 137 -5.32 -7.03 3.21
C PHE A 137 -6.49 -7.94 2.89
N HIS A 138 -6.72 -9.02 3.64
CA HIS A 138 -7.90 -9.90 3.49
C HIS A 138 -9.23 -9.19 3.76
N SER A 139 -9.24 -8.08 4.50
CA SER A 139 -10.45 -7.29 4.74
C SER A 139 -10.87 -6.42 3.56
N VAL A 140 -10.04 -6.34 2.52
CA VAL A 140 -10.33 -5.55 1.32
C VAL A 140 -11.20 -6.39 0.37
N THR A 141 -12.26 -5.79 -0.13
CA THR A 141 -13.23 -6.44 -1.01
C THR A 141 -13.10 -5.92 -2.44
N ILE A 142 -13.67 -6.66 -3.40
CA ILE A 142 -13.80 -6.21 -4.79
C ILE A 142 -14.57 -4.88 -4.86
N SER A 143 -15.62 -4.74 -4.04
CA SER A 143 -16.41 -3.51 -3.97
C SER A 143 -15.59 -2.31 -3.48
N ASP A 144 -14.66 -2.52 -2.54
CA ASP A 144 -13.72 -1.47 -2.13
C ASP A 144 -12.86 -1.03 -3.33
N CYS A 145 -12.25 -1.98 -4.02
CA CYS A 145 -11.35 -1.68 -5.15
C CYS A 145 -12.11 -0.93 -6.26
N SER A 146 -13.24 -1.45 -6.72
CA SER A 146 -14.05 -0.79 -7.75
C SER A 146 -14.51 0.61 -7.30
N GLY A 147 -14.90 0.77 -6.05
CA GLY A 147 -15.25 2.07 -5.47
C GLY A 147 -14.08 3.05 -5.47
N TRP A 148 -12.87 2.59 -5.13
CA TRP A 148 -11.67 3.44 -5.11
C TRP A 148 -11.23 3.86 -6.52
N PHE A 149 -11.26 2.95 -7.49
CA PHE A 149 -10.97 3.30 -8.88
C PHE A 149 -11.96 4.33 -9.43
N ARG A 150 -13.27 4.12 -9.18
CA ARG A 150 -14.30 5.09 -9.58
C ARG A 150 -14.12 6.44 -8.90
N PHE A 151 -13.80 6.46 -7.59
CA PHE A 151 -13.53 7.69 -6.85
C PHE A 151 -12.36 8.49 -7.45
N CYS A 152 -11.33 7.81 -7.95
CA CYS A 152 -10.18 8.44 -8.60
C CYS A 152 -10.43 8.80 -10.09
N GLY A 153 -11.68 8.65 -10.57
CA GLY A 153 -12.06 9.06 -11.93
C GLY A 153 -11.79 8.03 -13.02
N TYR A 154 -11.44 6.80 -12.67
CA TYR A 154 -11.29 5.73 -13.65
C TYR A 154 -12.67 5.22 -14.08
N ALA A 155 -12.92 5.23 -15.40
CA ALA A 155 -14.10 4.61 -15.98
C ALA A 155 -14.00 3.08 -15.83
N LEU A 156 -15.08 2.46 -15.41
CA LEU A 156 -15.21 1.01 -15.17
C LEU A 156 -16.09 0.39 -16.24
#